data_da39a4ae3a638c71c284bcfe2045126d
#
_entry.id   da39a4ae3a638c71c284bcfe2045126d
#
_cell.length_a   1.000
_cell.length_b   1.000
_cell.length_c   1.000
_cell.angle_alpha   90.00
_cell.angle_beta   90.00
_cell.angle_gamma   90.00
#
_symmetry.space_group_name_H-M   'P 1'
#
loop_
_entity.id
_entity.type
_entity.pdbx_description
1 polymer ?
#
loop_
_entity_poly.entity_id
_entity_poly.type
_entity_poly.pdbx_seq_one_letter_code
_entity_poly.pdbx_strand_id
1 'polypeptide(L)'
;MLIFAAALTASAQAPAGNAVHGKELFLKYSCYACHGFSGQNGPGARLVPMKIAQTGFIAYVRNPPRPNQMPSYSAKAAPDADMADIYAYLKTMPDSAPPAKSIPVLNQILNQK
;
A
#
# COMPACT_ATOMS: atom_id res chain seq x y z
N MET A 1 36.62 -35.62 14.76
CA MET A 1 35.18 -35.45 14.71
C MET A 1 34.92 -33.95 14.61
N LEU A 2 34.70 -33.42 13.39
CA LEU A 2 34.48 -32.00 13.13
C LEU A 2 32.97 -31.72 13.21
N ILE A 3 32.58 -30.91 14.19
CA ILE A 3 31.20 -30.46 14.35
C ILE A 3 31.01 -29.21 13.49
N PHE A 4 30.32 -29.33 12.36
CA PHE A 4 29.88 -28.18 11.57
C PHE A 4 28.69 -27.53 12.30
N ALA A 5 28.92 -26.37 12.93
CA ALA A 5 27.86 -25.53 13.40
C ALA A 5 27.23 -24.81 12.19
N ALA A 6 26.03 -25.24 11.76
CA ALA A 6 25.25 -24.53 10.78
C ALA A 6 24.72 -23.23 11.45
N ALA A 7 25.25 -22.09 11.06
CA ALA A 7 24.72 -20.78 11.43
C ALA A 7 23.39 -20.59 10.68
N LEU A 8 22.28 -20.72 11.40
CA LEU A 8 20.97 -20.31 10.94
C LEU A 8 20.96 -18.77 10.87
N THR A 9 21.15 -18.23 9.68
CA THR A 9 20.90 -16.82 9.42
C THR A 9 19.38 -16.61 9.48
N ALA A 10 18.90 -16.11 10.61
CA ALA A 10 17.55 -15.62 10.73
C ALA A 10 17.38 -14.45 9.76
N SER A 11 16.67 -14.67 8.66
CA SER A 11 16.25 -13.60 7.76
C SER A 11 15.30 -12.69 8.55
N ALA A 12 15.74 -11.46 8.87
CA ALA A 12 14.89 -10.47 9.50
C ALA A 12 13.76 -10.10 8.52
N GLN A 13 12.56 -10.61 8.77
CA GLN A 13 11.37 -10.21 8.02
C GLN A 13 11.03 -8.76 8.35
N ALA A 14 10.65 -7.97 7.34
CA ALA A 14 10.12 -6.64 7.55
C ALA A 14 8.91 -6.70 8.50
N PRO A 15 8.76 -5.77 9.48
CA PRO A 15 7.66 -5.79 10.41
C PRO A 15 6.32 -5.76 9.69
N ALA A 16 5.37 -6.58 10.13
CA ALA A 16 4.00 -6.55 9.64
C ALA A 16 3.36 -5.20 10.00
N GLY A 17 2.76 -4.53 9.01
CA GLY A 17 2.06 -3.27 9.22
C GLY A 17 0.61 -3.47 9.68
N ASN A 18 0.04 -2.40 10.24
CA ASN A 18 -1.36 -2.31 10.63
C ASN A 18 -2.19 -1.69 9.49
N ALA A 19 -3.01 -2.49 8.84
CA ALA A 19 -3.82 -2.05 7.70
C ALA A 19 -4.87 -0.99 8.06
N VAL A 20 -5.44 -1.02 9.26
CA VAL A 20 -6.43 -0.02 9.71
C VAL A 20 -5.77 1.34 9.87
N HIS A 21 -4.65 1.40 10.57
CA HIS A 21 -3.85 2.62 10.69
C HIS A 21 -3.28 3.06 9.33
N GLY A 22 -2.91 2.10 8.49
CA GLY A 22 -2.46 2.36 7.11
C GLY A 22 -3.48 3.09 6.26
N LYS A 23 -4.78 2.81 6.43
CA LYS A 23 -5.85 3.56 5.79
C LYS A 23 -5.87 5.03 6.21
N GLU A 24 -5.75 5.30 7.51
CA GLU A 24 -5.70 6.66 8.04
C GLU A 24 -4.47 7.42 7.50
N LEU A 25 -3.32 6.75 7.45
CA LEU A 25 -2.08 7.32 6.94
C LEU A 25 -2.13 7.57 5.42
N PHE A 26 -2.76 6.69 4.66
CA PHE A 26 -2.97 6.85 3.22
C PHE A 26 -3.75 8.14 2.91
N LEU A 27 -4.71 8.48 3.76
CA LEU A 27 -5.43 9.74 3.69
C LEU A 27 -4.58 10.92 4.20
N LYS A 28 -3.95 10.76 5.36
CA LYS A 28 -3.12 11.78 6.00
C LYS A 28 -1.99 12.28 5.09
N TYR A 29 -1.30 11.36 4.43
CA TYR A 29 -0.20 11.69 3.50
C TYR A 29 -0.69 12.03 2.08
N SER A 30 -2.00 12.11 1.87
CA SER A 30 -2.64 12.47 0.59
C SER A 30 -2.29 11.54 -0.59
N CYS A 31 -1.95 10.29 -0.31
CA CYS A 31 -1.67 9.28 -1.33
C CYS A 31 -2.85 9.12 -2.31
N TYR A 32 -4.07 9.16 -1.77
CA TYR A 32 -5.30 9.04 -2.53
C TYR A 32 -5.49 10.12 -3.60
N ALA A 33 -4.90 11.29 -3.40
CA ALA A 33 -5.07 12.42 -4.33
C ALA A 33 -4.55 12.10 -5.74
N CYS A 34 -3.49 11.31 -5.82
CA CYS A 34 -2.91 10.87 -7.09
C CYS A 34 -3.21 9.40 -7.42
N HIS A 35 -3.39 8.54 -6.42
CA HIS A 35 -3.57 7.10 -6.61
C HIS A 35 -5.02 6.61 -6.44
N GLY A 36 -5.95 7.51 -6.10
CA GLY A 36 -7.34 7.17 -5.84
C GLY A 36 -7.55 6.49 -4.48
N PHE A 37 -8.79 6.51 -3.99
CA PHE A 37 -9.14 5.88 -2.71
C PHE A 37 -8.98 4.36 -2.71
N SER A 38 -9.07 3.74 -3.88
CA SER A 38 -8.87 2.30 -4.07
C SER A 38 -7.43 1.93 -4.48
N GLY A 39 -6.52 2.91 -4.62
CA GLY A 39 -5.18 2.69 -5.16
C GLY A 39 -5.13 2.29 -6.64
N GLN A 40 -6.22 2.47 -7.37
CA GLN A 40 -6.39 1.99 -8.75
C GLN A 40 -6.69 3.09 -9.75
N ASN A 41 -7.04 4.29 -9.27
CA ASN A 41 -7.53 5.40 -10.07
C ASN A 41 -6.66 6.65 -9.89
N GLY A 42 -6.92 7.66 -10.69
CA GLY A 42 -6.24 8.94 -10.63
C GLY A 42 -5.02 9.02 -11.56
N PRO A 43 -4.31 10.15 -11.53
CA PRO A 43 -3.16 10.38 -12.42
C PRO A 43 -1.90 9.61 -12.04
N GLY A 44 -1.81 9.12 -10.80
CA GLY A 44 -0.68 8.33 -10.31
C GLY A 44 -0.70 6.88 -10.80
N ALA A 45 0.41 6.18 -10.59
CA ALA A 45 0.50 4.77 -10.91
C ALA A 45 -0.52 3.94 -10.11
N ARG A 46 -1.00 2.86 -10.71
CA ARG A 46 -1.85 1.89 -10.03
C ARG A 46 -1.06 1.17 -8.95
N LEU A 47 -1.55 1.20 -7.70
CA LEU A 47 -0.92 0.59 -6.54
C LEU A 47 -1.52 -0.78 -6.19
N VAL A 48 -2.74 -1.06 -6.63
CA VAL A 48 -3.45 -2.29 -6.30
C VAL A 48 -3.75 -3.07 -7.59
N PRO A 49 -3.40 -4.35 -7.69
CA PRO A 49 -2.73 -5.15 -6.66
C PRO A 49 -1.26 -4.73 -6.46
N MET A 50 -0.81 -4.74 -5.20
CA MET A 50 0.57 -4.41 -4.86
C MET A 50 1.53 -5.52 -5.32
N LYS A 51 2.44 -5.19 -6.23
CA LYS A 51 3.32 -6.17 -6.90
C LYS A 51 4.76 -6.17 -6.37
N ILE A 52 5.13 -5.17 -5.60
CA ILE A 52 6.47 -5.06 -5.04
C ILE A 52 6.50 -5.40 -3.55
N ALA A 53 7.65 -5.82 -3.06
CA ALA A 53 7.84 -6.08 -1.64
C ALA A 53 7.80 -4.78 -0.81
N GLN A 54 7.52 -4.89 0.49
CA GLN A 54 7.46 -3.74 1.40
C GLN A 54 8.73 -2.89 1.36
N THR A 55 9.90 -3.50 1.34
CA THR A 55 11.18 -2.79 1.26
C THR A 55 11.33 -1.99 -0.02
N GLY A 56 10.91 -2.55 -1.14
CA GLY A 56 10.87 -1.85 -2.44
C GLY A 56 9.87 -0.71 -2.46
N PHE A 57 8.70 -0.90 -1.86
CA PHE A 57 7.70 0.14 -1.69
C PHE A 57 8.24 1.33 -0.88
N ILE A 58 8.87 1.07 0.27
CA ILE A 58 9.46 2.11 1.11
C ILE A 58 10.59 2.84 0.35
N ALA A 59 11.49 2.10 -0.30
CA ALA A 59 12.56 2.70 -1.09
C ALA A 59 12.04 3.62 -2.19
N TYR A 60 10.98 3.21 -2.89
CA TYR A 60 10.35 4.01 -3.94
C TYR A 60 9.75 5.31 -3.40
N VAL A 61 9.04 5.24 -2.28
CA VAL A 61 8.43 6.41 -1.62
C VAL A 61 9.50 7.41 -1.14
N ARG A 62 10.67 6.91 -0.71
CA ARG A 62 11.81 7.76 -0.30
C ARG A 62 12.43 8.50 -1.48
N ASN A 63 12.58 7.82 -2.62
CA ASN A 63 13.27 8.34 -3.80
C ASN A 63 12.50 8.01 -5.08
N PRO A 64 11.35 8.64 -5.31
CA PRO A 64 10.60 8.40 -6.53
C PRO A 64 11.40 8.88 -7.75
N PRO A 65 11.33 8.15 -8.90
CA PRO A 65 12.07 8.51 -10.11
C PRO A 65 11.68 9.87 -10.69
N ARG A 66 10.48 10.32 -10.40
CA ARG A 66 9.92 11.59 -10.89
C ARG A 66 9.40 12.43 -9.71
N PRO A 67 10.30 13.10 -8.96
CA PRO A 67 9.91 13.81 -7.73
C PRO A 67 9.04 15.05 -7.99
N ASN A 68 8.98 15.54 -9.23
CA ASN A 68 8.05 16.59 -9.64
C ASN A 68 6.61 16.08 -9.89
N GLN A 69 6.42 14.78 -10.01
CA GLN A 69 5.11 14.15 -10.18
C GLN A 69 4.65 13.46 -8.91
N MET A 70 5.54 12.73 -8.26
CA MET A 70 5.31 12.11 -6.95
C MET A 70 6.31 12.69 -5.95
N PRO A 71 5.86 13.37 -4.88
CA PRO A 71 6.76 13.91 -3.88
C PRO A 71 7.51 12.79 -3.15
N SER A 72 8.75 13.04 -2.77
CA SER A 72 9.50 12.15 -1.89
C SER A 72 9.07 12.36 -0.44
N TYR A 73 8.90 11.26 0.29
CA TYR A 73 8.60 11.27 1.70
C TYR A 73 9.83 10.85 2.49
N SER A 74 10.40 11.76 3.27
CA SER A 74 11.56 11.46 4.12
C SER A 74 11.17 10.54 5.29
N ALA A 75 12.12 9.79 5.81
CA ALA A 75 11.89 8.95 6.99
C ALA A 75 11.53 9.77 8.24
N LYS A 76 11.93 11.04 8.30
CA LYS A 76 11.57 11.97 9.37
C LYS A 76 10.09 12.39 9.28
N ALA A 77 9.59 12.67 8.07
CA ALA A 77 8.20 13.11 7.85
C ALA A 77 7.22 11.93 7.87
N ALA A 78 7.63 10.79 7.33
CA ALA A 78 6.83 9.58 7.20
C ALA A 78 7.69 8.37 7.58
N PRO A 79 7.73 8.00 8.86
CA PRO A 79 8.55 6.88 9.35
C PRO A 79 8.29 5.56 8.63
N ASP A 80 9.26 4.66 8.65
CA ASP A 80 9.14 3.33 8.02
C ASP A 80 7.95 2.52 8.58
N ALA A 81 7.63 2.68 9.87
CA ALA A 81 6.46 2.06 10.47
C ALA A 81 5.16 2.54 9.81
N ASP A 82 5.02 3.82 9.51
CA ASP A 82 3.87 4.39 8.80
C ASP A 82 3.79 3.85 7.36
N MET A 83 4.93 3.73 6.69
CA MET A 83 4.99 3.17 5.34
C MET A 83 4.65 1.68 5.32
N ALA A 84 5.05 0.92 6.35
CA ALA A 84 4.68 -0.48 6.52
C ALA A 84 3.15 -0.64 6.73
N ASP A 85 2.53 0.26 7.48
CA ASP A 85 1.09 0.28 7.71
C ASP A 85 0.32 0.60 6.42
N ILE A 86 0.77 1.60 5.65
CA ILE A 86 0.19 1.91 4.34
C ILE A 86 0.33 0.73 3.39
N TYR A 87 1.50 0.09 3.35
CA TYR A 87 1.73 -1.10 2.53
C TYR A 87 0.76 -2.23 2.90
N ALA A 88 0.58 -2.49 4.20
CA ALA A 88 -0.39 -3.49 4.69
C ALA A 88 -1.81 -3.15 4.25
N TYR A 89 -2.21 -1.88 4.33
CA TYR A 89 -3.52 -1.42 3.85
C TYR A 89 -3.71 -1.67 2.35
N LEU A 90 -2.74 -1.30 1.53
CA LEU A 90 -2.79 -1.52 0.08
C LEU A 90 -2.89 -3.02 -0.28
N LYS A 91 -2.28 -3.88 0.51
CA LYS A 91 -2.37 -5.35 0.36
C LYS A 91 -3.75 -5.91 0.69
N THR A 92 -4.57 -5.20 1.46
CA THR A 92 -5.93 -5.65 1.80
C THR A 92 -6.96 -5.25 0.76
N MET A 93 -6.64 -4.31 -0.13
CA MET A 93 -7.58 -3.83 -1.13
C MET A 93 -7.81 -4.87 -2.24
N PRO A 94 -9.08 -5.06 -2.67
CA PRO A 94 -9.36 -5.90 -3.82
C PRO A 94 -8.79 -5.29 -5.10
N ASP A 95 -8.29 -6.11 -6.01
CA ASP A 95 -7.72 -5.69 -7.29
C ASP A 95 -8.75 -5.32 -8.36
N SER A 96 -10.02 -5.43 -8.02
CA SER A 96 -11.13 -4.95 -8.86
C SER A 96 -12.24 -4.38 -7.98
N ALA A 97 -12.97 -3.40 -8.51
CA ALA A 97 -14.16 -2.89 -7.84
C ALA A 97 -15.23 -3.98 -7.75
N PRO A 98 -15.98 -4.07 -6.64
CA PRO A 98 -17.10 -4.98 -6.55
C PRO A 98 -18.16 -4.64 -7.62
N PRO A 99 -18.88 -5.62 -8.16
CA PRO A 99 -19.96 -5.36 -9.10
C PRO A 99 -21.00 -4.40 -8.50
N ALA A 100 -21.48 -3.43 -9.26
CA ALA A 100 -22.44 -2.43 -8.77
C ALA A 100 -23.68 -3.07 -8.12
N LYS A 101 -24.14 -4.19 -8.66
CA LYS A 101 -25.27 -4.97 -8.13
C LYS A 101 -25.03 -5.55 -6.72
N SER A 102 -23.79 -5.72 -6.31
CA SER A 102 -23.43 -6.21 -4.97
C SER A 102 -23.40 -5.10 -3.92
N ILE A 103 -23.49 -3.85 -4.33
CA ILE A 103 -23.57 -2.68 -3.46
C ILE A 103 -25.04 -2.29 -3.29
N PRO A 104 -25.63 -2.41 -2.08
CA PRO A 104 -27.07 -2.26 -1.90
C PRO A 104 -27.68 -1.01 -2.52
N VAL A 105 -27.08 0.16 -2.26
CA VAL A 105 -27.58 1.44 -2.79
C VAL A 105 -27.50 1.50 -4.32
N LEU A 106 -26.42 0.98 -4.92
CA LEU A 106 -26.28 0.94 -6.39
C LEU A 106 -27.24 -0.06 -7.02
N ASN A 107 -27.45 -1.21 -6.37
CA ASN A 107 -28.42 -2.19 -6.83
C ASN A 107 -29.85 -1.64 -6.81
N GLN A 108 -30.20 -0.86 -5.79
CA GLN A 108 -31.50 -0.16 -5.75
C GLN A 108 -31.66 0.80 -6.93
N ILE A 109 -30.64 1.62 -7.22
CA ILE A 109 -30.68 2.55 -8.35
C ILE A 109 -30.80 1.82 -9.67
N LEU A 110 -30.06 0.74 -9.88
CA LEU A 110 -30.09 -0.07 -11.11
C LEU A 110 -31.46 -0.73 -11.34
N ASN A 111 -32.20 -1.01 -10.28
CA ASN A 111 -33.52 -1.65 -10.33
C ASN A 111 -34.69 -0.66 -10.36
N GLN A 112 -34.42 0.64 -10.32
CA GLN A 112 -35.43 1.68 -10.51
C GLN A 112 -35.78 1.79 -12.00
N LYS A 113 -36.99 1.42 -12.37
CA LYS A 113 -37.52 1.56 -13.73
C LYS A 113 -38.51 2.71 -13.78
#